data_b36c7df24b473db2d8d29549fc0728d0
#
_entry.id   b36c7df24b473db2d8d29549fc0728d0
#
_cell.length_a   1.000
_cell.length_b   1.000
_cell.length_c   1.000
_cell.angle_alpha   90.00
_cell.angle_beta   90.00
_cell.angle_gamma   90.00
#
_symmetry.space_group_name_H-M   'P 1'
#
loop_
_entity.id
_entity.type
_entity.pdbx_description
1 polymer ?
#
loop_
_entity_poly.entity_id
_entity_poly.type
_entity_poly.pdbx_seq_one_letter_code
_entity_poly.pdbx_strand_id
1 'polypeptide(L)' 'MKAWDVIRNGRVIDTVFYDADCELWYVRKGLIEHDGYPCDIVVKPATR' A
#
# COMPACT_ATOMS: atom_id res chain seq x y z
N MET A 1 7.60 7.59 -9.74
CA MET A 1 7.11 6.75 -8.64
C MET A 1 5.59 6.59 -8.77
N LYS A 2 5.08 5.52 -8.25
CA LYS A 2 3.65 5.23 -8.30
C LYS A 2 3.05 5.35 -6.90
N ALA A 3 1.89 5.99 -6.80
CA ALA A 3 1.18 6.12 -5.53
C ALA A 3 0.29 4.91 -5.29
N TRP A 4 0.23 4.47 -4.04
CA TRP A 4 -0.60 3.35 -3.61
C TRP A 4 -1.43 3.79 -2.42
N ASP A 5 -2.72 3.48 -2.45
CA ASP A 5 -3.60 3.72 -1.31
C ASP A 5 -3.58 2.52 -0.37
N VAL A 6 -3.40 2.80 0.90
CA VAL A 6 -3.49 1.80 1.96
C VAL A 6 -4.89 1.90 2.57
N ILE A 7 -5.64 0.82 2.51
CA ILE A 7 -7.04 0.78 2.90
C ILE A 7 -7.22 -0.20 4.04
N ARG A 8 -7.98 0.22 5.04
CA ARG A 8 -8.36 -0.64 6.15
C ARG A 8 -9.81 -0.38 6.51
N ASN A 9 -10.60 -1.45 6.64
CA ASN A 9 -12.03 -1.37 6.94
C ASN A 9 -12.79 -0.46 5.95
N GLY A 10 -12.43 -0.54 4.67
CA GLY A 10 -13.05 0.25 3.62
C GLY A 10 -12.64 1.72 3.57
N ARG A 11 -11.66 2.12 4.36
CA ARG A 11 -11.19 3.51 4.40
C ARG A 11 -9.73 3.61 3.97
N VAL A 12 -9.43 4.63 3.18
CA VAL A 12 -8.04 4.97 2.86
C VAL A 12 -7.43 5.60 4.10
N ILE A 13 -6.48 4.90 4.71
CA ILE A 13 -5.80 5.38 5.92
C ILE A 13 -4.48 6.06 5.60
N ASP A 14 -3.91 5.80 4.43
CA ASP A 14 -2.63 6.38 4.05
C ASP A 14 -2.43 6.26 2.55
N THR A 15 -1.46 7.01 2.03
CA THR A 15 -0.99 6.90 0.64
C THR A 15 0.52 6.83 0.67
N VAL A 16 1.07 5.84 -0.01
CA VAL A 16 2.51 5.59 -0.04
C VAL A 16 3.01 5.62 -1.47
N PHE A 17 4.32 5.81 -1.65
CA PHE A 17 4.93 5.87 -2.96
C PHE A 17 6.00 4.79 -3.08
N TYR A 18 5.92 4.03 -4.17
CA TYR A 18 6.89 3.01 -4.52
C TYR A 18 7.25 3.15 -5.99
N ASP A 19 8.32 2.49 -6.41
CA ASP A 19 8.69 2.47 -7.81
C ASP A 19 7.57 1.90 -8.67
N ALA A 20 7.42 2.41 -9.88
CA ALA A 20 6.36 1.99 -10.79
C ALA A 20 6.44 0.50 -11.15
N ASP A 21 7.62 -0.09 -11.04
CA ASP A 21 7.84 -1.50 -11.34
C ASP A 21 7.47 -2.44 -10.21
N CYS A 22 7.18 -1.91 -9.02
CA CYS A 22 6.77 -2.74 -7.88
C CYS A 22 5.38 -3.31 -8.09
N GLU A 23 5.22 -4.58 -7.78
CA GLU A 23 3.92 -5.21 -7.82
C GLU A 23 3.18 -5.00 -6.50
N LEU A 24 1.87 -5.12 -6.53
CA LEU A 24 1.01 -4.89 -5.38
C LEU A 24 1.42 -5.74 -4.18
N TRP A 25 1.69 -7.03 -4.40
CA TRP A 25 2.08 -7.92 -3.30
C TRP A 25 3.38 -7.49 -2.63
N TYR A 26 4.30 -6.94 -3.42
CA TYR A 26 5.58 -6.46 -2.89
C TYR A 26 5.38 -5.22 -2.02
N VAL A 27 4.55 -4.30 -2.48
CA VAL A 27 4.23 -3.07 -1.74
C VAL A 27 3.56 -3.45 -0.41
N ARG A 28 2.56 -4.31 -0.46
CA ARG A 28 1.84 -4.76 0.72
C ARG A 28 2.77 -5.46 1.72
N LYS A 29 3.60 -6.34 1.22
CA LYS A 29 4.57 -7.04 2.07
C LYS A 29 5.51 -6.07 2.77
N GLY A 30 6.05 -5.12 2.03
CA GLY A 30 6.95 -4.12 2.61
C GLY A 30 6.28 -3.27 3.68
N LEU A 31 5.03 -2.87 3.45
CA LEU A 31 4.29 -2.08 4.43
C LEU A 31 4.08 -2.85 5.73
N ILE A 32 3.73 -4.12 5.63
CA ILE A 32 3.46 -4.94 6.82
C ILE A 32 4.76 -5.27 7.56
N GLU A 33 5.80 -5.67 6.84
CA GLU A 33 7.04 -6.17 7.46
C GLU A 33 7.99 -5.07 7.89
N HIS A 34 8.03 -3.95 7.16
CA HIS A 34 9.00 -2.89 7.44
C HIS A 34 8.37 -1.66 8.07
N ASP A 35 7.15 -1.32 7.72
CA ASP A 35 6.50 -0.11 8.21
C ASP A 35 5.51 -0.38 9.36
N GLY A 36 5.29 -1.64 9.70
CA GLY A 36 4.47 -2.00 10.85
C GLY A 36 2.96 -1.87 10.64
N TYR A 37 2.50 -1.86 9.39
CA TYR A 37 1.06 -1.81 9.13
C TYR A 37 0.40 -3.12 9.53
N PRO A 38 -0.90 -3.08 9.93
CA PRO A 38 -1.64 -4.30 10.21
C PRO A 38 -1.73 -5.22 8.99
N CYS A 39 -1.79 -6.53 9.21
CA CYS A 39 -1.86 -7.49 8.11
C CYS A 39 -3.22 -7.54 7.41
N ASP A 40 -4.20 -6.84 7.91
CA ASP A 40 -5.54 -6.78 7.32
C ASP A 40 -5.72 -5.59 6.37
N ILE A 41 -4.66 -4.90 6.03
CA ILE A 41 -4.73 -3.80 5.06
C ILE A 41 -4.93 -4.33 3.65
N VAL A 42 -5.57 -3.50 2.82
CA VAL A 42 -5.69 -3.69 1.38
C VAL A 42 -4.90 -2.58 0.71
N VAL A 43 -4.13 -2.93 -0.31
CA VAL A 43 -3.33 -1.96 -1.05
C VAL A 43 -3.86 -1.90 -2.47
N LYS A 44 -4.09 -0.70 -2.97
CA LYS A 44 -4.55 -0.49 -4.35
C LYS A 44 -3.75 0.64 -5.00
N PRO A 45 -3.54 0.57 -6.33
CA PRO A 45 -2.96 1.71 -7.03
C PRO A 45 -3.84 2.94 -6.86
N ALA A 46 -3.23 4.06 -6.51
CA ALA A 46 -3.97 5.31 -6.41
C ALA A 46 -4.16 5.89 -7.81
N THR A 47 -5.41 6.21 -8.16
CA THR A 47 -5.77 6.72 -9.50
C THR A 47 -6.00 8.22 -9.43
N ARG A 48 -4.98 8.97 -9.13
CA ARG A 48 -5.10 10.42 -9.01
C ARG A 48 -4.25 11.15 -10.03
#